data_40903df5c7b135d1b236d621e48612a8
#
_entry.id   40903df5c7b135d1b236d621e48612a8
#
_cell.length_a   1.000
_cell.length_b   1.000
_cell.length_c   1.000
_cell.angle_alpha   90.00
_cell.angle_beta   90.00
_cell.angle_gamma   90.00
#
_symmetry.space_group_name_H-M   'P 1'
#
loop_
_entity.id
_entity.type
_entity.pdbx_description
1 polymer ?
#
loop_
_entity_poly.entity_id
_entity_poly.type
_entity_poly.pdbx_seq_one_letter_code
_entity_poly.pdbx_strand_id
1 'polypeptide(L)'
;NFCMLLRKHLQNGRIVNISQPGLERIVHIDIEHLDEMGDLRHKTLVMELMGKHSNLIFCNDDNMIIDSIKHVSAAVSSVREVLPGKPYFIAHTQDKLDALTCNENTFREALAAKPQPVFKAIYGSFTGISPVLAQELCHEAGLDGDRPTAALTSEDYLALYRAFSEMVTSIKEEAFSPCIAYTGTQPVEYAAVPRHV
;
A
#
# COMPACT_ATOMS: atom_id res chain seq x y z
N ASN A 1 -19.69 -21.45 -3.59
CA ASN A 1 -18.86 -21.28 -2.39
C ASN A 1 -17.40 -21.05 -2.79
N PHE A 2 -16.86 -19.90 -2.42
CA PHE A 2 -15.50 -19.45 -2.81
C PHE A 2 -14.40 -20.42 -2.37
N CYS A 3 -14.49 -21.00 -1.17
CA CYS A 3 -13.52 -21.98 -0.69
C CYS A 3 -13.45 -23.23 -1.58
N MET A 4 -14.60 -23.71 -2.07
CA MET A 4 -14.64 -24.88 -2.97
C MET A 4 -14.06 -24.54 -4.35
N LEU A 5 -14.25 -23.31 -4.81
CA LEU A 5 -13.64 -22.82 -6.02
C LEU A 5 -12.10 -22.82 -5.91
N LEU A 6 -11.57 -22.31 -4.81
CA LEU A 6 -10.13 -22.31 -4.55
C LEU A 6 -9.58 -23.75 -4.50
N ARG A 7 -10.29 -24.67 -3.83
CA ARG A 7 -9.90 -26.10 -3.82
C ARG A 7 -9.85 -26.67 -5.22
N LYS A 8 -10.87 -26.41 -6.04
CA LYS A 8 -10.91 -26.93 -7.42
C LYS A 8 -9.69 -26.49 -8.24
N HIS A 9 -9.29 -25.22 -8.13
CA HIS A 9 -8.24 -24.63 -8.96
C HIS A 9 -6.83 -24.71 -8.36
N LEU A 10 -6.71 -24.75 -7.04
CA LEU A 10 -5.42 -24.57 -6.35
C LEU A 10 -4.93 -25.81 -5.62
N GLN A 11 -5.72 -26.88 -5.56
CA GLN A 11 -5.28 -28.11 -4.91
C GLN A 11 -4.01 -28.63 -5.56
N ASN A 12 -2.98 -28.91 -4.75
CA ASN A 12 -1.63 -29.30 -5.18
C ASN A 12 -0.90 -28.22 -5.99
N GLY A 13 -1.38 -27.00 -5.99
CA GLY A 13 -0.70 -25.86 -6.58
C GLY A 13 0.53 -25.43 -5.77
N ARG A 14 1.42 -24.71 -6.42
CA ARG A 14 2.65 -24.19 -5.83
C ARG A 14 2.62 -22.66 -5.85
N ILE A 15 2.87 -22.03 -4.69
CA ILE A 15 3.09 -20.58 -4.61
C ILE A 15 4.45 -20.30 -5.25
N VAL A 16 4.48 -19.46 -6.27
CA VAL A 16 5.70 -19.11 -7.02
C VAL A 16 6.15 -17.68 -6.78
N ASN A 17 5.25 -16.80 -6.33
CA ASN A 17 5.60 -15.43 -5.99
C ASN A 17 4.61 -14.87 -4.96
N ILE A 18 5.09 -13.98 -4.10
CA ILE A 18 4.27 -13.14 -3.23
C ILE A 18 4.80 -11.72 -3.40
N SER A 19 3.92 -10.78 -3.74
CA SER A 19 4.29 -9.40 -4.02
C SER A 19 3.28 -8.40 -3.46
N GLN A 20 3.76 -7.18 -3.28
CA GLN A 20 2.95 -6.04 -2.88
C GLN A 20 3.11 -4.93 -3.94
N PRO A 21 2.03 -4.46 -4.57
CA PRO A 21 2.11 -3.38 -5.54
C PRO A 21 2.37 -2.04 -4.82
N GLY A 22 3.58 -1.50 -4.97
CA GLY A 22 3.99 -0.27 -4.28
C GLY A 22 3.84 -0.39 -2.75
N LEU A 23 3.29 0.63 -2.13
CA LEU A 23 2.93 0.64 -0.70
C LEU A 23 1.41 0.49 -0.50
N GLU A 24 0.72 -0.13 -1.44
CA GLU A 24 -0.69 -0.48 -1.28
C GLU A 24 -0.88 -1.56 -0.20
N ARG A 25 -2.02 -1.53 0.47
CA ARG A 25 -2.41 -2.58 1.43
C ARG A 25 -3.00 -3.79 0.70
N ILE A 26 -2.24 -4.31 -0.26
CA ILE A 26 -2.63 -5.38 -1.15
C ILE A 26 -1.48 -6.37 -1.25
N VAL A 27 -1.78 -7.66 -1.16
CA VAL A 27 -0.81 -8.74 -1.37
C VAL A 27 -1.30 -9.61 -2.51
N HIS A 28 -0.44 -9.84 -3.50
CA HIS A 28 -0.64 -10.79 -4.59
C HIS A 28 0.07 -12.08 -4.27
N ILE A 29 -0.63 -13.21 -4.35
CA ILE A 29 -0.07 -14.55 -4.21
C ILE A 29 -0.25 -15.24 -5.56
N ASP A 30 0.86 -15.43 -6.27
CA ASP A 30 0.88 -16.10 -7.58
C ASP A 30 1.09 -17.60 -7.41
N ILE A 31 0.23 -18.38 -8.06
CA ILE A 31 0.16 -19.83 -7.90
C ILE A 31 0.19 -20.52 -9.25
N GLU A 32 1.10 -21.48 -9.40
CA GLU A 32 1.11 -22.44 -10.50
C GLU A 32 0.30 -23.67 -10.12
N HIS A 33 -0.48 -24.17 -11.05
CA HIS A 33 -1.18 -25.45 -10.91
C HIS A 33 -1.36 -26.11 -12.28
N LEU A 34 -1.59 -27.43 -12.27
CA LEU A 34 -1.99 -28.14 -13.46
C LEU A 34 -3.51 -28.10 -13.59
N ASP A 35 -4.00 -27.83 -14.81
CA ASP A 35 -5.42 -27.92 -15.11
C ASP A 35 -5.86 -29.39 -15.33
N GLU A 36 -7.15 -29.59 -15.65
CA GLU A 36 -7.71 -30.91 -15.87
C GLU A 36 -7.07 -31.66 -17.08
N MET A 37 -6.46 -30.92 -18.00
CA MET A 37 -5.74 -31.45 -19.15
C MET A 37 -4.25 -31.70 -18.89
N GLY A 38 -3.76 -31.33 -17.71
CA GLY A 38 -2.36 -31.42 -17.32
C GLY A 38 -1.49 -30.26 -17.78
N ASP A 39 -2.08 -29.19 -18.29
CA ASP A 39 -1.37 -27.98 -18.68
C ASP A 39 -1.07 -27.09 -17.48
N LEU A 40 0.14 -26.50 -17.47
CA LEU A 40 0.54 -25.55 -16.43
C LEU A 40 -0.22 -24.24 -16.60
N ARG A 41 -0.91 -23.85 -15.53
CA ARG A 41 -1.67 -22.59 -15.44
C ARG A 41 -1.17 -21.74 -14.29
N HIS A 42 -1.40 -20.42 -14.41
CA HIS A 42 -1.11 -19.46 -13.38
C HIS A 42 -2.40 -18.79 -12.92
N LYS A 43 -2.53 -18.62 -11.61
CA LYS A 43 -3.62 -17.90 -10.96
C LYS A 43 -3.03 -16.93 -9.95
N THR A 44 -3.74 -15.88 -9.66
CA THR A 44 -3.36 -14.93 -8.62
C THR A 44 -4.48 -14.82 -7.60
N LEU A 45 -4.13 -14.99 -6.33
CA LEU A 45 -5.00 -14.67 -5.21
C LEU A 45 -4.62 -13.29 -4.69
N VAL A 46 -5.55 -12.35 -4.75
CA VAL A 46 -5.35 -10.96 -4.36
C VAL A 46 -6.00 -10.73 -3.00
N MET A 47 -5.20 -10.35 -2.01
CA MET A 47 -5.68 -9.96 -0.67
C MET A 47 -5.67 -8.44 -0.58
N GLU A 48 -6.85 -7.82 -0.51
CA GLU A 48 -7.00 -6.40 -0.25
C GLU A 48 -7.34 -6.17 1.22
N LEU A 49 -6.45 -5.48 1.95
CA LEU A 49 -6.51 -5.30 3.40
C LEU A 49 -6.93 -3.86 3.74
N MET A 50 -8.22 -3.56 3.55
CA MET A 50 -8.77 -2.20 3.63
C MET A 50 -9.94 -2.10 4.63
N GLY A 51 -9.79 -2.67 5.82
CA GLY A 51 -10.81 -2.65 6.86
C GLY A 51 -12.14 -3.25 6.37
N LYS A 52 -13.22 -2.52 6.48
CA LYS A 52 -14.54 -2.98 6.02
C LYS A 52 -14.60 -3.28 4.51
N HIS A 53 -13.70 -2.71 3.73
CA HIS A 53 -13.59 -2.94 2.29
C HIS A 53 -12.58 -4.04 1.92
N SER A 54 -12.05 -4.74 2.90
CA SER A 54 -11.17 -5.90 2.65
C SER A 54 -11.88 -6.96 1.81
N ASN A 55 -11.12 -7.57 0.90
CA ASN A 55 -11.63 -8.61 0.02
C ASN A 55 -10.53 -9.62 -0.30
N LEU A 56 -10.94 -10.79 -0.76
CA LEU A 56 -10.05 -11.80 -1.31
C LEU A 56 -10.58 -12.12 -2.71
N ILE A 57 -9.77 -11.86 -3.73
CA ILE A 57 -10.16 -11.90 -5.14
C ILE A 57 -9.28 -12.91 -5.85
N PHE A 58 -9.91 -13.82 -6.59
CA PHE A 58 -9.21 -14.86 -7.35
C PHE A 58 -9.24 -14.53 -8.83
N CYS A 59 -8.06 -14.41 -9.46
CA CYS A 59 -7.89 -14.00 -10.84
C CYS A 59 -7.16 -15.05 -11.66
N ASN A 60 -7.45 -15.09 -12.97
CA ASN A 60 -6.69 -15.87 -13.92
C ASN A 60 -5.44 -15.13 -14.39
N ASP A 61 -4.67 -15.75 -15.29
CA ASP A 61 -3.44 -15.20 -15.87
C ASP A 61 -3.67 -13.98 -16.79
N ASP A 62 -4.89 -13.76 -17.28
CA ASP A 62 -5.29 -12.56 -18.02
C ASP A 62 -5.78 -11.43 -17.09
N ASN A 63 -5.57 -11.57 -15.79
CA ASN A 63 -6.03 -10.62 -14.77
C ASN A 63 -7.55 -10.42 -14.73
N MET A 64 -8.30 -11.45 -15.14
CA MET A 64 -9.76 -11.46 -15.05
C MET A 64 -10.21 -12.14 -13.77
N ILE A 65 -11.17 -11.56 -13.09
CA ILE A 65 -11.74 -12.09 -11.85
C ILE A 65 -12.50 -13.39 -12.14
N ILE A 66 -12.09 -14.47 -11.48
CA ILE A 66 -12.82 -15.73 -11.48
C ILE A 66 -13.92 -15.69 -10.43
N ASP A 67 -13.59 -15.26 -9.21
CA ASP A 67 -14.56 -15.04 -8.13
C ASP A 67 -13.90 -14.24 -6.99
N SER A 68 -14.66 -13.89 -5.96
CA SER A 68 -14.21 -13.18 -4.76
C SER A 68 -15.08 -13.51 -3.55
N ILE A 69 -14.60 -13.20 -2.36
CA ILE A 69 -15.42 -13.36 -1.14
C ILE A 69 -16.58 -12.37 -1.15
N LYS A 70 -16.30 -11.11 -1.53
CA LYS A 70 -17.31 -10.04 -1.62
C LYS A 70 -17.51 -9.65 -3.07
N HIS A 71 -18.74 -9.78 -3.54
CA HIS A 71 -19.12 -9.27 -4.84
C HIS A 71 -19.49 -7.78 -4.71
N VAL A 72 -18.90 -6.96 -5.56
CA VAL A 72 -19.12 -5.51 -5.59
C VAL A 72 -19.63 -5.11 -6.97
N SER A 73 -20.93 -4.81 -7.06
CA SER A 73 -21.56 -4.34 -8.29
C SER A 73 -21.46 -2.81 -8.43
N ALA A 74 -21.80 -2.30 -9.61
CA ALA A 74 -21.90 -0.86 -9.88
C ALA A 74 -22.90 -0.14 -8.96
N ALA A 75 -23.90 -0.86 -8.43
CA ALA A 75 -24.86 -0.32 -7.46
C ALA A 75 -24.23 -0.11 -6.07
N VAL A 76 -23.16 -0.85 -5.74
CA VAL A 76 -22.47 -0.78 -4.44
C VAL A 76 -21.29 0.17 -4.47
N SER A 77 -20.59 0.25 -5.61
CA SER A 77 -19.41 1.10 -5.77
C SER A 77 -19.38 1.72 -7.15
N SER A 78 -19.15 3.04 -7.18
CA SER A 78 -18.90 3.79 -8.42
C SER A 78 -17.45 3.70 -8.90
N VAL A 79 -16.53 3.18 -8.08
CA VAL A 79 -15.11 3.14 -8.37
C VAL A 79 -14.75 1.96 -9.27
N ARG A 80 -15.23 0.77 -8.91
CA ARG A 80 -15.01 -0.46 -9.69
C ARG A 80 -16.01 -1.53 -9.32
N GLU A 81 -16.22 -2.46 -10.25
CA GLU A 81 -16.93 -3.70 -10.00
C GLU A 81 -15.95 -4.83 -9.65
N VAL A 82 -16.31 -5.65 -8.66
CA VAL A 82 -15.58 -6.89 -8.31
C VAL A 82 -16.56 -8.05 -8.47
N LEU A 83 -16.64 -8.54 -9.70
CA LEU A 83 -17.57 -9.60 -10.12
C LEU A 83 -16.84 -10.59 -11.04
N PRO A 84 -17.27 -11.88 -11.07
CA PRO A 84 -16.75 -12.85 -12.03
C PRO A 84 -16.83 -12.33 -13.47
N GLY A 85 -15.73 -12.51 -14.23
CA GLY A 85 -15.63 -12.08 -15.62
C GLY A 85 -15.25 -10.61 -15.83
N LYS A 86 -15.10 -9.84 -14.77
CA LYS A 86 -14.60 -8.45 -14.85
C LYS A 86 -13.08 -8.41 -14.70
N PRO A 87 -12.40 -7.43 -15.31
CA PRO A 87 -10.96 -7.25 -15.09
C PRO A 87 -10.69 -6.79 -13.66
N TYR A 88 -9.62 -7.32 -13.07
CA TYR A 88 -9.11 -6.81 -11.80
C TYR A 88 -8.23 -5.59 -12.03
N PHE A 89 -8.43 -4.55 -11.24
CA PHE A 89 -7.52 -3.42 -11.11
C PHE A 89 -7.61 -2.82 -9.71
N ILE A 90 -6.54 -2.17 -9.28
CA ILE A 90 -6.48 -1.52 -7.97
C ILE A 90 -7.40 -0.28 -7.98
N ALA A 91 -8.28 -0.21 -6.98
CA ALA A 91 -9.15 0.96 -6.82
C ALA A 91 -8.35 2.16 -6.32
N HIS A 92 -8.13 3.16 -7.16
CA HIS A 92 -7.54 4.43 -6.78
C HIS A 92 -8.66 5.41 -6.39
N THR A 93 -8.93 5.51 -5.09
CA THR A 93 -9.96 6.43 -4.55
C THR A 93 -9.39 7.81 -4.22
N GLN A 94 -8.07 7.96 -4.21
CA GLN A 94 -7.34 9.19 -3.91
C GLN A 94 -6.22 9.36 -4.92
N ASP A 95 -5.98 10.61 -5.30
CA ASP A 95 -4.87 10.96 -6.20
C ASP A 95 -3.57 11.09 -5.41
N LYS A 96 -3.01 9.94 -5.04
CA LYS A 96 -1.75 9.84 -4.30
C LYS A 96 -0.65 9.24 -5.16
N LEU A 97 0.57 9.70 -4.90
CA LEU A 97 1.79 9.26 -5.58
C LEU A 97 2.37 8.00 -4.93
N ASP A 98 3.12 7.25 -5.71
CA ASP A 98 3.94 6.13 -5.20
C ASP A 98 5.26 6.68 -4.62
N ALA A 99 5.45 6.51 -3.32
CA ALA A 99 6.66 6.93 -2.63
C ALA A 99 7.92 6.22 -3.14
N LEU A 100 7.80 4.98 -3.61
CA LEU A 100 8.94 4.16 -4.06
C LEU A 100 9.56 4.64 -5.39
N THR A 101 8.80 5.39 -6.19
CA THR A 101 9.24 5.88 -7.51
C THR A 101 9.35 7.40 -7.58
N CYS A 102 9.09 8.10 -6.46
CA CYS A 102 9.11 9.56 -6.41
C CYS A 102 10.54 10.11 -6.43
N ASN A 103 10.76 11.16 -7.21
CA ASN A 103 12.00 11.95 -7.20
C ASN A 103 11.85 13.24 -6.38
N GLU A 104 12.95 13.96 -6.17
CA GLU A 104 12.96 15.19 -5.36
C GLU A 104 12.03 16.28 -5.91
N ASN A 105 12.02 16.49 -7.22
CA ASN A 105 11.16 17.52 -7.83
C ASN A 105 9.68 17.20 -7.63
N THR A 106 9.28 15.96 -7.90
CA THR A 106 7.90 15.50 -7.70
C THR A 106 7.48 15.60 -6.23
N PHE A 107 8.38 15.26 -5.31
CA PHE A 107 8.15 15.39 -3.87
C PHE A 107 7.89 16.86 -3.47
N ARG A 108 8.75 17.78 -3.91
CA ARG A 108 8.59 19.22 -3.64
C ARG A 108 7.30 19.77 -4.21
N GLU A 109 7.00 19.47 -5.46
CA GLU A 109 5.77 19.90 -6.14
C GLU A 109 4.52 19.37 -5.43
N ALA A 110 4.52 18.11 -5.03
CA ALA A 110 3.39 17.50 -4.32
C ALA A 110 3.10 18.18 -2.98
N LEU A 111 4.13 18.51 -2.20
CA LEU A 111 3.96 19.19 -0.93
C LEU A 111 3.58 20.66 -1.12
N ALA A 112 4.23 21.37 -2.05
CA ALA A 112 3.97 22.78 -2.33
C ALA A 112 2.55 23.03 -2.86
N ALA A 113 1.96 22.06 -3.56
CA ALA A 113 0.59 22.15 -4.05
C ALA A 113 -0.49 22.08 -2.95
N LYS A 114 -0.11 21.74 -1.72
CA LYS A 114 -1.03 21.54 -0.59
C LYS A 114 -0.75 22.52 0.54
N PRO A 115 -1.44 23.67 0.58
CA PRO A 115 -1.24 24.71 1.62
C PRO A 115 -1.84 24.24 2.95
N GLN A 116 -1.14 23.40 3.68
CA GLN A 116 -1.55 22.76 4.93
C GLN A 116 -0.31 22.39 5.76
N PRO A 117 -0.48 21.90 7.01
CA PRO A 117 0.63 21.40 7.80
C PRO A 117 1.46 20.36 7.04
N VAL A 118 2.79 20.41 7.19
CA VAL A 118 3.75 19.57 6.45
C VAL A 118 3.41 18.09 6.55
N PHE A 119 3.17 17.58 7.77
CA PHE A 119 2.85 16.17 7.94
C PHE A 119 1.57 15.76 7.20
N LYS A 120 0.57 16.64 7.14
CA LYS A 120 -0.67 16.39 6.38
C LYS A 120 -0.43 16.38 4.88
N ALA A 121 0.43 17.28 4.40
CA ALA A 121 0.82 17.29 2.99
C ALA A 121 1.53 15.98 2.59
N ILE A 122 2.39 15.44 3.47
CA ILE A 122 3.11 14.19 3.22
C ILE A 122 2.14 13.01 3.13
N TYR A 123 1.38 12.70 4.18
CA TYR A 123 0.50 11.53 4.13
C TYR A 123 -0.67 11.69 3.14
N GLY A 124 -1.06 12.92 2.86
CA GLY A 124 -2.06 13.23 1.84
C GLY A 124 -1.57 13.12 0.40
N SER A 125 -0.25 13.11 0.17
CA SER A 125 0.36 13.04 -1.16
C SER A 125 0.84 11.65 -1.56
N PHE A 126 1.13 10.78 -0.60
CA PHE A 126 1.76 9.48 -0.84
C PHE A 126 0.95 8.32 -0.29
N THR A 127 0.76 7.29 -1.13
CA THR A 127 0.15 6.03 -0.72
C THR A 127 1.02 5.33 0.32
N GLY A 128 0.39 4.77 1.35
CA GLY A 128 1.05 3.95 2.37
C GLY A 128 1.77 4.71 3.48
N ILE A 129 1.81 6.03 3.43
CA ILE A 129 2.36 6.85 4.51
C ILE A 129 1.24 7.25 5.48
N SER A 130 1.37 6.81 6.72
CA SER A 130 0.43 7.16 7.79
C SER A 130 0.72 8.55 8.36
N PRO A 131 -0.24 9.20 9.05
CA PRO A 131 0.02 10.44 9.76
C PRO A 131 1.19 10.35 10.75
N VAL A 132 1.30 9.21 11.43
CA VAL A 132 2.37 8.94 12.39
C VAL A 132 3.73 8.88 11.71
N LEU A 133 3.84 8.17 10.60
CA LEU A 133 5.08 8.10 9.83
C LEU A 133 5.45 9.47 9.23
N ALA A 134 4.47 10.24 8.79
CA ALA A 134 4.70 11.59 8.30
C ALA A 134 5.26 12.53 9.40
N GLN A 135 4.76 12.43 10.64
CA GLN A 135 5.32 13.16 11.78
C GLN A 135 6.76 12.74 12.08
N GLU A 136 7.04 11.44 12.02
CA GLU A 136 8.40 10.92 12.21
C GLU A 136 9.37 11.47 11.15
N LEU A 137 8.97 11.52 9.88
CA LEU A 137 9.78 12.12 8.81
C LEU A 137 10.07 13.60 9.08
N CYS A 138 9.10 14.35 9.57
CA CYS A 138 9.30 15.75 9.98
C CYS A 138 10.30 15.85 11.13
N HIS A 139 10.17 14.99 12.14
CA HIS A 139 11.08 14.95 13.28
C HIS A 139 12.53 14.64 12.84
N GLU A 140 12.72 13.63 12.02
CA GLU A 140 14.04 13.27 11.45
C GLU A 140 14.65 14.40 10.62
N ALA A 141 13.82 15.19 9.94
CA ALA A 141 14.26 16.36 9.19
C ALA A 141 14.52 17.59 10.08
N GLY A 142 14.27 17.51 11.39
CA GLY A 142 14.40 18.63 12.33
C GLY A 142 13.30 19.69 12.15
N LEU A 143 12.14 19.30 11.64
CA LEU A 143 11.01 20.19 11.37
C LEU A 143 9.83 19.91 12.31
N ASP A 144 9.13 20.99 12.67
CA ASP A 144 7.79 20.89 13.24
C ASP A 144 6.80 20.50 12.13
N GLY A 145 6.18 19.32 12.24
CA GLY A 145 5.22 18.83 11.26
C GLY A 145 3.96 19.68 11.14
N ASP A 146 3.63 20.48 12.14
CA ASP A 146 2.48 21.40 12.12
C ASP A 146 2.75 22.71 11.39
N ARG A 147 4.01 23.00 11.02
CA ARG A 147 4.32 24.16 10.19
C ARG A 147 3.60 24.09 8.83
N PRO A 148 3.09 25.24 8.34
CA PRO A 148 2.53 25.31 6.99
C PRO A 148 3.59 25.01 5.91
N THR A 149 3.22 24.30 4.86
CA THR A 149 4.11 24.05 3.72
C THR A 149 4.63 25.35 3.06
N ALA A 150 3.82 26.41 3.09
CA ALA A 150 4.20 27.72 2.56
C ALA A 150 5.36 28.39 3.35
N ALA A 151 5.61 27.98 4.58
CA ALA A 151 6.69 28.50 5.41
C ALA A 151 8.01 27.71 5.26
N LEU A 152 8.05 26.66 4.43
CA LEU A 152 9.25 25.85 4.21
C LEU A 152 10.24 26.57 3.30
N THR A 153 11.50 26.56 3.71
CA THR A 153 12.64 27.01 2.89
C THR A 153 13.11 25.90 1.96
N SER A 154 13.97 26.21 1.00
CA SER A 154 14.60 25.20 0.15
C SER A 154 15.44 24.20 0.98
N GLU A 155 16.07 24.65 2.05
CA GLU A 155 16.84 23.80 2.98
C GLU A 155 15.92 22.85 3.76
N ASP A 156 14.75 23.33 4.20
CA ASP A 156 13.72 22.50 4.84
C ASP A 156 13.24 21.39 3.92
N TYR A 157 12.94 21.70 2.65
CA TYR A 157 12.57 20.70 1.65
C TYR A 157 13.67 19.67 1.41
N LEU A 158 14.93 20.10 1.36
CA LEU A 158 16.06 19.20 1.18
C LEU A 158 16.21 18.23 2.36
N ALA A 159 16.11 18.74 3.59
CA ALA A 159 16.18 17.92 4.81
C ALA A 159 15.04 16.90 4.86
N LEU A 160 13.83 17.35 4.52
CA LEU A 160 12.64 16.51 4.49
C LEU A 160 12.73 15.42 3.42
N TYR A 161 13.20 15.77 2.20
CA TYR A 161 13.41 14.80 1.15
C TYR A 161 14.49 13.77 1.47
N ARG A 162 15.55 14.15 2.19
CA ARG A 162 16.55 13.20 2.68
C ARG A 162 15.92 12.17 3.62
N ALA A 163 15.18 12.61 4.62
CA ALA A 163 14.48 11.69 5.53
C ALA A 163 13.53 10.76 4.78
N PHE A 164 12.75 11.31 3.85
CA PHE A 164 11.86 10.55 2.98
C PHE A 164 12.61 9.53 2.11
N SER A 165 13.69 9.93 1.47
CA SER A 165 14.51 9.06 0.61
C SER A 165 15.19 7.95 1.40
N GLU A 166 15.68 8.22 2.60
CA GLU A 166 16.25 7.21 3.50
C GLU A 166 15.23 6.17 3.92
N MET A 167 14.01 6.61 4.25
CA MET A 167 12.89 5.72 4.55
C MET A 167 12.57 4.83 3.34
N VAL A 168 12.45 5.40 2.14
CA VAL A 168 12.18 4.65 0.90
C VAL A 168 13.26 3.62 0.63
N THR A 169 14.52 4.00 0.80
CA THR A 169 15.67 3.09 0.63
C THR A 169 15.58 1.92 1.63
N SER A 170 15.30 2.20 2.90
CA SER A 170 15.11 1.17 3.92
C SER A 170 14.00 0.19 3.58
N ILE A 171 12.89 0.69 3.04
CA ILE A 171 11.78 -0.16 2.60
C ILE A 171 12.19 -1.04 1.42
N LYS A 172 12.87 -0.49 0.41
CA LYS A 172 13.34 -1.23 -0.75
C LYS A 172 14.37 -2.31 -0.41
N GLU A 173 15.22 -2.04 0.59
CA GLU A 173 16.23 -2.97 1.09
C GLU A 173 15.68 -3.93 2.15
N GLU A 174 14.39 -3.83 2.49
CA GLU A 174 13.75 -4.63 3.53
C GLU A 174 14.44 -4.49 4.90
N ALA A 175 15.06 -3.34 5.14
CA ALA A 175 15.78 -3.03 6.36
C ALA A 175 14.82 -2.48 7.43
N PHE A 176 13.96 -3.35 7.96
CA PHE A 176 12.97 -2.99 8.96
C PHE A 176 13.52 -3.14 10.38
N SER A 177 13.08 -2.24 11.27
CA SER A 177 13.33 -2.30 12.70
C SER A 177 12.02 -2.12 13.45
N PRO A 178 11.19 -3.16 13.52
CA PRO A 178 9.86 -3.07 14.13
C PRO A 178 9.93 -2.64 15.59
N CYS A 179 9.05 -1.73 15.97
CA CYS A 179 8.94 -1.26 17.34
C CYS A 179 7.50 -1.16 17.81
N ILE A 180 7.32 -1.20 19.13
CA ILE A 180 6.04 -0.97 19.81
C ILE A 180 6.25 0.13 20.84
N ALA A 181 5.42 1.16 20.78
CA ALA A 181 5.40 2.22 21.79
C ALA A 181 4.43 1.85 22.91
N TYR A 182 4.83 2.14 24.14
CA TYR A 182 4.05 1.86 25.34
C TYR A 182 3.79 3.11 26.16
N THR A 183 2.60 3.19 26.76
CA THR A 183 2.33 4.11 27.88
C THR A 183 2.23 3.27 29.16
N GLY A 184 3.27 3.33 30.00
CA GLY A 184 3.43 2.39 31.08
C GLY A 184 3.59 0.96 30.55
N THR A 185 2.66 0.06 30.87
CA THR A 185 2.64 -1.34 30.37
C THR A 185 1.69 -1.56 29.20
N GLN A 186 0.94 -0.54 28.79
CA GLN A 186 -0.05 -0.66 27.74
C GLN A 186 0.56 -0.31 26.36
N PRO A 187 0.51 -1.21 25.37
CA PRO A 187 0.92 -0.88 24.02
C PRO A 187 -0.07 0.10 23.39
N VAL A 188 0.44 1.17 22.80
CA VAL A 188 -0.39 2.25 22.23
C VAL A 188 -0.19 2.40 20.72
N GLU A 189 0.96 2.02 20.21
CA GLU A 189 1.30 2.19 18.79
C GLU A 189 2.36 1.17 18.36
N TYR A 190 2.41 0.89 17.06
CA TYR A 190 3.45 0.05 16.47
C TYR A 190 3.92 0.64 15.14
N ALA A 191 5.16 0.34 14.75
CA ALA A 191 5.71 0.76 13.46
C ALA A 191 6.73 -0.27 12.93
N ALA A 192 6.90 -0.32 11.62
CA ALA A 192 7.91 -1.15 10.95
C ALA A 192 9.30 -0.51 10.94
N VAL A 193 9.39 0.78 11.25
CA VAL A 193 10.61 1.57 11.33
C VAL A 193 10.73 2.19 12.72
N PRO A 194 11.95 2.55 13.18
CA PRO A 194 12.14 3.19 14.48
C PRO A 194 11.31 4.46 14.62
N ARG A 195 10.87 4.75 15.83
CA ARG A 195 10.11 5.96 16.16
C ARG A 195 10.80 6.73 17.27
N HIS A 196 10.78 8.06 17.14
CA HIS A 196 11.37 9.02 18.09
C HIS A 196 10.32 9.97 18.71
N VAL A 197 9.08 9.94 18.19
CA VAL A 197 7.92 10.75 18.65
C VAL A 197 6.71 9.88 18.95
#